data_bb04c56dc9ff410d179d522216ff6528
#
_entry.id   bb04c56dc9ff410d179d522216ff6528
#
_cell.length_a   1.000
_cell.length_b   1.000
_cell.length_c   1.000
_cell.angle_alpha   90.00
_cell.angle_beta   90.00
_cell.angle_gamma   90.00
#
_symmetry.space_group_name_H-M   'P 1'
#
loop_
_entity.id
_entity.type
_entity.pdbx_description
1 polymer ?
#
loop_
_entity_poly.entity_id
_entity_poly.type
_entity_poly.pdbx_seq_one_letter_code
_entity_poly.pdbx_strand_id
1 'polypeptide(L)'
;TAPRVAGDLVVLGHSLAKGFPAALRGDVAAILQDEGLLDERSPRANVELALRLADRSPLLAAGLLAVVGLDHAPDETARLSGGMRKRLAVARAMASSPRLLLCDEPTAGLDPAGARTIAALLRDAHDQDPRRTTLVVTHDLPAFAGTLDGVLVLDRARRTLRLEGPGYEPTAADTAAAPGDGPVAASEALHGVRTLLLQAAAFGESLLEAVRRLPPFELAETARATWRACVEPAPFVALGGAVLGGLATFFALQNNPLHGGMESALLTGTGKVALAVLVPLLAGFFFCARVVAGATARLGAMKRTNQLAALQMMGARPADLLLTPMVWAMVIGMPVATFAACVAASFAAMAAAAAASGTTAGGFVHPWLAALTGRDAVVVVGKAALSGLLVAVASWHLGVGPKRSSADVGAAVDRAIVAAMAIVLAVHAIATFAEYD
;
A
#
# COMPACT_ATOMS: atom_id res chain seq x y z
N THR A 1 12.69 17.64 -3.00
CA THR A 1 12.13 18.85 -3.62
C THR A 1 11.78 18.49 -5.05
N ALA A 2 10.53 18.75 -5.47
CA ALA A 2 10.15 18.60 -6.86
C ALA A 2 11.05 19.48 -7.74
N PRO A 3 11.45 19.03 -8.96
CA PRO A 3 12.24 19.86 -9.85
C PRO A 3 11.49 21.17 -10.13
N ARG A 4 12.19 22.30 -10.03
CA ARG A 4 11.62 23.60 -10.41
C ARG A 4 11.57 23.65 -11.93
N VAL A 5 10.37 23.62 -12.48
CA VAL A 5 10.13 23.86 -13.90
C VAL A 5 9.98 25.37 -14.08
N ALA A 6 10.87 25.98 -14.87
CA ALA A 6 10.74 27.37 -15.29
C ALA A 6 10.28 27.36 -16.75
N GLY A 7 9.20 28.06 -17.07
CA GLY A 7 8.61 28.11 -18.40
C GLY A 7 7.22 27.47 -18.43
N ASP A 8 6.64 27.39 -19.62
CA ASP A 8 5.32 26.83 -19.85
C ASP A 8 5.45 25.47 -20.56
N LEU A 9 4.97 24.42 -19.93
CA LEU A 9 4.92 23.07 -20.51
C LEU A 9 3.50 22.78 -20.95
N VAL A 10 3.32 22.66 -22.26
CA VAL A 10 2.01 22.38 -22.87
C VAL A 10 2.05 21.00 -23.53
N VAL A 11 1.10 20.13 -23.17
CA VAL A 11 0.94 18.78 -23.71
C VAL A 11 -0.46 18.65 -24.31
N LEU A 12 -0.54 18.27 -25.57
CA LEU A 12 -1.82 18.15 -26.33
C LEU A 12 -2.74 19.38 -26.18
N GLY A 13 -2.14 20.58 -26.12
CA GLY A 13 -2.87 21.85 -25.97
C GLY A 13 -3.21 22.25 -24.52
N HIS A 14 -2.82 21.46 -23.51
CA HIS A 14 -3.08 21.73 -22.10
C HIS A 14 -1.78 22.10 -21.36
N SER A 15 -1.82 23.21 -20.61
CA SER A 15 -0.70 23.62 -19.75
C SER A 15 -0.60 22.72 -18.52
N LEU A 16 0.62 22.26 -18.23
CA LEU A 16 0.94 21.46 -17.04
C LEU A 16 1.41 22.29 -15.84
N ALA A 17 1.36 23.62 -15.91
CA ALA A 17 1.81 24.52 -14.84
C ALA A 17 1.12 24.27 -13.48
N LYS A 18 -0.12 23.81 -13.49
CA LYS A 18 -0.94 23.48 -12.31
C LYS A 18 -1.03 21.99 -12.00
N GLY A 19 -0.17 21.17 -12.60
CA GLY A 19 -0.19 19.71 -12.50
C GLY A 19 -0.87 19.05 -13.72
N PHE A 20 -1.06 17.73 -13.66
CA PHE A 20 -1.59 16.94 -14.76
C PHE A 20 -3.13 17.12 -14.90
N PRO A 21 -3.64 17.75 -15.97
CA PRO A 21 -5.07 18.01 -16.14
C PRO A 21 -5.90 16.73 -16.28
N ALA A 22 -7.11 16.73 -15.74
CA ALA A 22 -8.03 15.61 -15.88
C ALA A 22 -8.39 15.32 -17.34
N ALA A 23 -8.39 16.34 -18.20
CA ALA A 23 -8.66 16.22 -19.63
C ALA A 23 -7.63 15.37 -20.41
N LEU A 24 -6.41 15.23 -19.89
CA LEU A 24 -5.37 14.39 -20.49
C LEU A 24 -5.40 12.92 -20.02
N ARG A 25 -6.31 12.57 -19.11
CA ARG A 25 -6.46 11.19 -18.66
C ARG A 25 -6.95 10.31 -19.80
N GLY A 26 -6.22 9.22 -20.04
CA GLY A 26 -6.48 8.33 -21.19
C GLY A 26 -5.78 8.74 -22.48
N ASP A 27 -5.55 10.03 -22.72
CA ASP A 27 -4.82 10.52 -23.91
C ASP A 27 -3.29 10.42 -23.75
N VAL A 28 -2.79 10.33 -22.54
CA VAL A 28 -1.37 10.16 -22.23
C VAL A 28 -1.17 8.86 -21.45
N ALA A 29 -0.26 8.02 -21.92
CA ALA A 29 0.19 6.84 -21.20
C ALA A 29 1.71 6.83 -21.07
N ALA A 30 2.21 6.15 -20.03
CA ALA A 30 3.64 6.01 -19.82
C ALA A 30 4.04 4.55 -19.54
N ILE A 31 5.15 4.15 -20.11
CA ILE A 31 5.91 2.94 -19.78
C ILE A 31 7.13 3.43 -19.01
N LEU A 32 7.16 3.13 -17.73
CA LEU A 32 8.23 3.54 -16.83
C LEU A 32 9.37 2.51 -16.84
N GLN A 33 10.57 2.91 -16.44
CA GLN A 33 11.75 2.05 -16.40
C GLN A 33 11.50 0.76 -15.58
N ASP A 34 10.84 0.87 -14.41
CA ASP A 34 10.45 -0.25 -13.54
C ASP A 34 9.05 -0.81 -13.87
N GLU A 35 8.54 -0.59 -15.08
CA GLU A 35 7.22 -0.96 -15.63
C GLU A 35 6.01 -0.49 -14.81
N GLY A 36 6.12 -0.37 -13.50
CA GLY A 36 5.03 -0.01 -12.57
C GLY A 36 3.85 -0.98 -12.60
N LEU A 37 4.10 -2.26 -12.89
CA LEU A 37 3.09 -3.31 -12.90
C LEU A 37 2.66 -3.66 -11.48
N LEU A 38 1.39 -4.02 -11.32
CA LEU A 38 0.84 -4.48 -10.04
C LEU A 38 1.17 -5.97 -9.89
N ASP A 39 2.22 -6.30 -9.15
CA ASP A 39 2.76 -7.65 -9.01
C ASP A 39 1.77 -8.63 -8.36
N GLU A 40 0.86 -8.12 -7.54
CA GLU A 40 -0.17 -8.90 -6.85
C GLU A 40 -1.39 -9.22 -7.73
N ARG A 41 -1.46 -8.64 -8.91
CA ARG A 41 -2.50 -8.91 -9.90
C ARG A 41 -1.96 -9.80 -11.01
N SER A 42 -2.85 -10.59 -11.62
CA SER A 42 -2.49 -11.32 -12.83
C SER A 42 -2.16 -10.37 -13.98
N PRO A 43 -1.43 -10.81 -15.02
CA PRO A 43 -1.21 -10.02 -16.24
C PRO A 43 -2.51 -9.49 -16.83
N ARG A 44 -3.52 -10.34 -16.91
CA ARG A 44 -4.85 -9.97 -17.38
C ARG A 44 -5.49 -8.88 -16.54
N ALA A 45 -5.45 -9.01 -15.21
CA ALA A 45 -6.04 -8.03 -14.28
C ALA A 45 -5.32 -6.67 -14.31
N ASN A 46 -4.01 -6.63 -14.64
CA ASN A 46 -3.27 -5.39 -14.90
C ASN A 46 -3.84 -4.64 -16.11
N VAL A 47 -4.12 -5.35 -17.22
CA VAL A 47 -4.69 -4.75 -18.44
C VAL A 47 -6.15 -4.40 -18.24
N GLU A 48 -6.95 -5.26 -17.60
CA GLU A 48 -8.37 -5.00 -17.31
C GLU A 48 -8.57 -3.76 -16.44
N LEU A 49 -7.66 -3.52 -15.46
CA LEU A 49 -7.71 -2.31 -14.66
C LEU A 49 -7.51 -1.06 -15.54
N ALA A 50 -6.50 -1.08 -16.41
CA ALA A 50 -6.24 0.05 -17.31
C ALA A 50 -7.41 0.31 -18.27
N LEU A 51 -8.03 -0.75 -18.82
CA LEU A 51 -9.23 -0.64 -19.65
C LEU A 51 -10.40 0.00 -18.87
N ARG A 52 -10.67 -0.45 -17.66
CA ARG A 52 -11.74 0.11 -16.82
C ARG A 52 -11.52 1.58 -16.49
N LEU A 53 -10.27 1.97 -16.20
CA LEU A 53 -9.91 3.36 -15.91
C LEU A 53 -10.03 4.26 -17.15
N ALA A 54 -9.97 3.67 -18.37
CA ALA A 54 -10.17 4.35 -19.64
C ALA A 54 -11.62 4.23 -20.17
N ASP A 55 -12.57 3.78 -19.32
CA ASP A 55 -13.98 3.54 -19.67
C ASP A 55 -14.14 2.61 -20.88
N ARG A 56 -13.24 1.61 -21.01
CA ARG A 56 -13.24 0.60 -22.08
C ARG A 56 -13.59 -0.78 -21.54
N SER A 57 -14.12 -1.63 -22.41
CA SER A 57 -14.51 -2.99 -22.02
C SER A 57 -13.31 -3.83 -21.56
N PRO A 58 -13.37 -4.44 -20.35
CA PRO A 58 -12.34 -5.36 -19.86
C PRO A 58 -12.14 -6.60 -20.75
N LEU A 59 -13.13 -6.95 -21.59
CA LEU A 59 -13.06 -8.07 -22.52
C LEU A 59 -11.94 -7.91 -23.57
N LEU A 60 -11.49 -6.69 -23.83
CA LEU A 60 -10.39 -6.40 -24.73
C LEU A 60 -9.02 -6.85 -24.19
N ALA A 61 -8.92 -7.17 -22.90
CA ALA A 61 -7.64 -7.54 -22.28
C ALA A 61 -6.99 -8.76 -22.92
N ALA A 62 -7.78 -9.78 -23.26
CA ALA A 62 -7.27 -10.98 -23.92
C ALA A 62 -6.64 -10.67 -25.28
N GLY A 63 -7.28 -9.82 -26.08
CA GLY A 63 -6.75 -9.38 -27.39
C GLY A 63 -5.46 -8.58 -27.24
N LEU A 64 -5.39 -7.65 -26.28
CA LEU A 64 -4.17 -6.87 -26.02
C LEU A 64 -3.01 -7.76 -25.55
N LEU A 65 -3.28 -8.78 -24.73
CA LEU A 65 -2.26 -9.74 -24.31
C LEU A 65 -1.79 -10.62 -25.47
N ALA A 66 -2.67 -11.05 -26.34
CA ALA A 66 -2.32 -11.81 -27.53
C ALA A 66 -1.42 -11.01 -28.49
N VAL A 67 -1.72 -9.71 -28.72
CA VAL A 67 -0.90 -8.82 -29.56
C VAL A 67 0.55 -8.74 -29.04
N VAL A 68 0.77 -8.76 -27.74
CA VAL A 68 2.12 -8.72 -27.13
C VAL A 68 2.70 -10.12 -26.89
N GLY A 69 2.04 -11.19 -27.33
CA GLY A 69 2.48 -12.57 -27.15
C GLY A 69 2.48 -13.02 -25.69
N LEU A 70 1.45 -12.66 -24.92
CA LEU A 70 1.25 -13.02 -23.52
C LEU A 70 -0.08 -13.76 -23.28
N ASP A 71 -0.65 -14.38 -24.31
CA ASP A 71 -1.87 -15.19 -24.25
C ASP A 71 -1.74 -16.42 -23.35
N HIS A 72 -0.53 -16.97 -23.20
CA HIS A 72 -0.18 -18.09 -22.31
C HIS A 72 0.73 -17.67 -21.16
N ALA A 73 0.67 -16.42 -20.72
CA ALA A 73 1.49 -15.94 -19.61
C ALA A 73 1.08 -16.60 -18.26
N PRO A 74 2.02 -16.77 -17.31
CA PRO A 74 1.70 -17.18 -15.95
C PRO A 74 0.63 -16.30 -15.31
N ASP A 75 -0.19 -16.88 -14.43
CA ASP A 75 -1.27 -16.14 -13.74
C ASP A 75 -0.75 -15.07 -12.76
N GLU A 76 0.51 -15.14 -12.34
CA GLU A 76 1.12 -14.20 -11.42
C GLU A 76 2.11 -13.29 -12.17
N THR A 77 1.87 -11.97 -12.11
CA THR A 77 2.77 -10.96 -12.73
C THR A 77 4.19 -11.03 -12.15
N ALA A 78 4.32 -11.39 -10.88
CA ALA A 78 5.63 -11.56 -10.22
C ALA A 78 6.51 -12.67 -10.84
N ARG A 79 5.91 -13.64 -11.55
CA ARG A 79 6.62 -14.75 -12.21
C ARG A 79 7.02 -14.47 -13.65
N LEU A 80 6.66 -13.31 -14.18
CA LEU A 80 7.03 -12.94 -15.54
C LEU A 80 8.54 -12.66 -15.65
N SER A 81 9.14 -13.10 -16.76
CA SER A 81 10.50 -12.67 -17.12
C SER A 81 10.54 -11.17 -17.42
N GLY A 82 11.75 -10.55 -17.40
CA GLY A 82 11.91 -9.13 -17.69
C GLY A 82 11.29 -8.72 -19.03
N GLY A 83 11.52 -9.50 -20.09
CA GLY A 83 10.91 -9.25 -21.40
C GLY A 83 9.38 -9.40 -21.42
N MET A 84 8.84 -10.38 -20.66
CA MET A 84 7.37 -10.51 -20.52
C MET A 84 6.79 -9.33 -19.74
N ARG A 85 7.46 -8.84 -18.71
CA ARG A 85 7.05 -7.64 -17.94
C ARG A 85 7.01 -6.40 -18.85
N LYS A 86 8.04 -6.17 -19.65
CA LYS A 86 8.06 -5.05 -20.62
C LYS A 86 6.90 -5.15 -21.62
N ARG A 87 6.64 -6.34 -22.19
CA ARG A 87 5.51 -6.57 -23.08
C ARG A 87 4.16 -6.33 -22.40
N LEU A 88 4.01 -6.75 -21.16
CA LEU A 88 2.80 -6.47 -20.37
C LEU A 88 2.61 -4.96 -20.11
N ALA A 89 3.70 -4.23 -19.85
CA ALA A 89 3.65 -2.78 -19.70
C ALA A 89 3.18 -2.07 -20.96
N VAL A 90 3.62 -2.54 -22.15
CA VAL A 90 3.12 -2.06 -23.45
C VAL A 90 1.62 -2.35 -23.59
N ALA A 91 1.17 -3.59 -23.36
CA ALA A 91 -0.25 -3.95 -23.46
C ALA A 91 -1.12 -3.09 -22.53
N ARG A 92 -0.66 -2.87 -21.29
CA ARG A 92 -1.35 -2.01 -20.32
C ARG A 92 -1.40 -0.55 -20.76
N ALA A 93 -0.30 0.00 -21.27
CA ALA A 93 -0.26 1.37 -21.78
C ALA A 93 -1.19 1.57 -22.98
N MET A 94 -1.30 0.58 -23.84
CA MET A 94 -2.19 0.60 -25.01
C MET A 94 -3.67 0.47 -24.66
N ALA A 95 -4.01 0.06 -23.45
CA ALA A 95 -5.40 -0.12 -23.01
C ALA A 95 -6.25 1.17 -23.14
N SER A 96 -5.67 2.34 -22.91
CA SER A 96 -6.35 3.63 -23.08
C SER A 96 -6.37 4.15 -24.53
N SER A 97 -5.66 3.52 -25.48
CA SER A 97 -5.41 4.04 -26.82
C SER A 97 -4.85 5.47 -26.82
N PRO A 98 -3.71 5.71 -26.16
CA PRO A 98 -3.22 7.05 -25.92
C PRO A 98 -2.79 7.77 -27.20
N ARG A 99 -2.96 9.10 -27.24
CA ARG A 99 -2.44 9.97 -28.28
C ARG A 99 -0.96 10.31 -28.05
N LEU A 100 -0.51 10.28 -26.79
CA LEU A 100 0.89 10.44 -26.42
C LEU A 100 1.33 9.25 -25.57
N LEU A 101 2.31 8.49 -26.08
CA LEU A 101 2.93 7.37 -25.37
C LEU A 101 4.37 7.78 -24.99
N LEU A 102 4.64 7.83 -23.70
CA LEU A 102 5.96 8.11 -23.14
C LEU A 102 6.60 6.80 -22.69
N CYS A 103 7.82 6.52 -23.14
CA CYS A 103 8.56 5.32 -22.80
C CYS A 103 9.91 5.69 -22.19
N ASP A 104 10.12 5.35 -20.92
CA ASP A 104 11.36 5.60 -20.21
C ASP A 104 12.15 4.29 -20.09
N GLU A 105 13.27 4.19 -20.83
CA GLU A 105 14.16 3.03 -20.89
C GLU A 105 13.42 1.69 -21.12
N PRO A 106 12.55 1.56 -22.14
CA PRO A 106 11.70 0.40 -22.31
C PRO A 106 12.46 -0.90 -22.62
N THR A 107 13.73 -0.79 -23.05
CA THR A 107 14.61 -1.93 -23.40
C THR A 107 15.62 -2.25 -22.28
N ALA A 108 15.69 -1.46 -21.21
CA ALA A 108 16.67 -1.66 -20.15
C ALA A 108 16.59 -3.07 -19.54
N GLY A 109 17.74 -3.71 -19.40
CA GLY A 109 17.86 -5.05 -18.80
C GLY A 109 17.48 -6.21 -19.73
N LEU A 110 17.23 -5.95 -21.01
CA LEU A 110 16.98 -6.99 -22.02
C LEU A 110 18.25 -7.32 -22.80
N ASP A 111 18.29 -8.53 -23.33
CA ASP A 111 19.26 -8.91 -24.36
C ASP A 111 18.97 -8.18 -25.67
N PRO A 112 19.94 -8.10 -26.60
CA PRO A 112 19.76 -7.34 -27.85
C PRO A 112 18.59 -7.81 -28.74
N ALA A 113 18.22 -9.10 -28.66
CA ALA A 113 17.08 -9.63 -29.41
C ALA A 113 15.75 -9.20 -28.77
N GLY A 114 15.67 -9.29 -27.45
CA GLY A 114 14.51 -8.80 -26.67
C GLY A 114 14.31 -7.30 -26.83
N ALA A 115 15.41 -6.51 -26.82
CA ALA A 115 15.35 -5.06 -27.00
C ALA A 115 14.75 -4.70 -28.38
N ARG A 116 15.21 -5.34 -29.45
CA ARG A 116 14.64 -5.15 -30.81
C ARG A 116 13.18 -5.58 -30.88
N THR A 117 12.80 -6.65 -30.18
CA THR A 117 11.39 -7.08 -30.12
C THR A 117 10.50 -6.01 -29.48
N ILE A 118 10.95 -5.39 -28.40
CA ILE A 118 10.20 -4.29 -27.75
C ILE A 118 10.15 -3.06 -28.67
N ALA A 119 11.25 -2.69 -29.33
CA ALA A 119 11.27 -1.57 -30.27
C ALA A 119 10.27 -1.77 -31.44
N ALA A 120 10.24 -2.97 -32.03
CA ALA A 120 9.27 -3.32 -33.08
C ALA A 120 7.83 -3.25 -32.55
N LEU A 121 7.57 -3.79 -31.36
CA LEU A 121 6.25 -3.74 -30.73
C LEU A 121 5.77 -2.30 -30.47
N LEU A 122 6.68 -1.40 -30.06
CA LEU A 122 6.37 0.02 -29.86
C LEU A 122 6.10 0.72 -31.22
N ARG A 123 6.82 0.33 -32.28
CA ARG A 123 6.54 0.82 -33.65
C ARG A 123 5.17 0.36 -34.13
N ASP A 124 4.86 -0.94 -34.02
CA ASP A 124 3.55 -1.48 -34.36
C ASP A 124 2.42 -0.79 -33.59
N ALA A 125 2.64 -0.56 -32.29
CA ALA A 125 1.69 0.18 -31.47
C ALA A 125 1.52 1.64 -31.95
N HIS A 126 2.61 2.30 -32.36
CA HIS A 126 2.55 3.66 -32.92
C HIS A 126 1.72 3.71 -34.21
N ASP A 127 1.96 2.79 -35.13
CA ASP A 127 1.34 2.76 -36.47
C ASP A 127 -0.16 2.43 -36.43
N GLN A 128 -0.68 1.88 -35.32
CA GLN A 128 -2.12 1.62 -35.15
C GLN A 128 -2.99 2.87 -35.06
N ASP A 129 -2.45 4.04 -34.70
CA ASP A 129 -3.19 5.31 -34.65
C ASP A 129 -2.32 6.44 -35.21
N PRO A 130 -2.67 7.00 -36.41
CA PRO A 130 -1.91 8.09 -37.02
C PRO A 130 -1.81 9.37 -36.19
N ARG A 131 -2.65 9.51 -35.15
CA ARG A 131 -2.62 10.67 -34.22
C ARG A 131 -1.68 10.44 -33.05
N ARG A 132 -1.11 9.23 -32.92
CA ARG A 132 -0.26 8.90 -31.80
C ARG A 132 1.14 9.47 -31.98
N THR A 133 1.64 10.11 -30.93
CA THR A 133 3.04 10.46 -30.79
C THR A 133 3.66 9.52 -29.76
N THR A 134 4.76 8.85 -30.13
CA THR A 134 5.51 7.99 -29.20
C THR A 134 6.87 8.63 -28.95
N LEU A 135 7.17 8.94 -27.69
CA LEU A 135 8.45 9.48 -27.26
C LEU A 135 9.19 8.43 -26.41
N VAL A 136 10.35 8.01 -26.88
CA VAL A 136 11.19 7.02 -26.21
C VAL A 136 12.43 7.73 -25.66
N VAL A 137 12.65 7.63 -24.37
CA VAL A 137 13.90 8.02 -23.70
C VAL A 137 14.74 6.76 -23.55
N THR A 138 15.92 6.72 -24.14
CA THR A 138 16.79 5.54 -24.09
C THR A 138 18.26 5.92 -24.29
N HIS A 139 19.15 5.11 -23.72
CA HIS A 139 20.57 5.10 -24.04
C HIS A 139 20.95 3.98 -25.02
N ASP A 140 20.04 3.08 -25.34
CA ASP A 140 20.20 1.98 -26.31
C ASP A 140 19.58 2.31 -27.65
N LEU A 141 20.11 3.33 -28.32
CA LEU A 141 19.64 3.77 -29.65
C LEU A 141 19.73 2.67 -30.72
N PRO A 142 20.76 1.78 -30.74
CA PRO A 142 20.87 0.69 -31.70
C PRO A 142 19.66 -0.27 -31.68
N ALA A 143 19.02 -0.50 -30.54
CA ALA A 143 17.83 -1.34 -30.44
C ALA A 143 16.64 -0.79 -31.27
N PHE A 144 16.61 0.52 -31.48
CA PHE A 144 15.56 1.23 -32.21
C PHE A 144 15.93 1.58 -33.67
N ALA A 145 17.04 1.05 -34.16
CA ALA A 145 17.47 1.29 -35.55
C ALA A 145 16.36 0.90 -36.57
N GLY A 146 15.98 1.81 -37.43
CA GLY A 146 14.91 1.59 -38.44
C GLY A 146 13.48 1.70 -37.92
N THR A 147 13.27 2.01 -36.62
CA THR A 147 11.91 2.18 -36.04
C THR A 147 11.59 3.63 -35.69
N LEU A 148 12.57 4.55 -35.74
CA LEU A 148 12.44 5.95 -35.35
C LEU A 148 12.17 6.85 -36.55
N ASP A 149 11.35 7.87 -36.34
CA ASP A 149 11.13 8.96 -37.30
C ASP A 149 12.14 10.11 -37.10
N GLY A 150 12.74 10.23 -35.94
CA GLY A 150 13.76 11.20 -35.59
C GLY A 150 14.33 11.00 -34.18
N VAL A 151 15.44 11.67 -33.87
CA VAL A 151 16.15 11.57 -32.59
C VAL A 151 16.27 12.96 -31.97
N LEU A 152 15.82 13.10 -30.72
CA LEU A 152 16.00 14.30 -29.89
C LEU A 152 17.26 14.13 -29.01
N VAL A 153 18.32 14.85 -29.36
CA VAL A 153 19.59 14.82 -28.61
C VAL A 153 19.59 15.90 -27.53
N LEU A 154 19.75 15.49 -26.26
CA LEU A 154 19.90 16.40 -25.14
C LEU A 154 21.36 16.83 -25.01
N ASP A 155 21.68 18.07 -25.43
CA ASP A 155 22.97 18.70 -25.14
C ASP A 155 22.97 19.20 -23.69
N ARG A 156 23.60 18.42 -22.80
CA ARG A 156 23.68 18.75 -21.37
C ARG A 156 24.52 19.99 -21.08
N ALA A 157 25.53 20.24 -21.88
CA ALA A 157 26.41 21.40 -21.67
C ALA A 157 25.69 22.71 -22.00
N ARG A 158 24.94 22.71 -23.09
CA ARG A 158 24.17 23.87 -23.57
C ARG A 158 22.75 23.92 -23.00
N ARG A 159 22.30 22.84 -22.34
CA ARG A 159 20.91 22.67 -21.85
C ARG A 159 19.85 22.87 -22.95
N THR A 160 20.12 22.36 -24.15
CA THR A 160 19.26 22.47 -25.32
C THR A 160 18.94 21.08 -25.88
N LEU A 161 17.80 20.99 -26.58
CA LEU A 161 17.42 19.82 -27.37
C LEU A 161 17.68 20.12 -28.84
N ARG A 162 18.30 19.15 -29.55
CA ARG A 162 18.49 19.18 -31.00
C ARG A 162 17.68 18.06 -31.64
N LEU A 163 17.00 18.33 -32.72
CA LEU A 163 16.32 17.32 -33.53
C LEU A 163 17.27 16.85 -34.64
N GLU A 164 17.52 15.55 -34.66
CA GLU A 164 18.36 14.88 -35.64
C GLU A 164 17.55 13.86 -36.47
N GLY A 165 18.05 13.45 -37.62
CA GLY A 165 17.38 12.45 -38.42
C GLY A 165 17.42 11.04 -37.83
N PRO A 166 16.63 10.10 -38.40
CA PRO A 166 16.48 8.73 -37.84
C PRO A 166 17.76 7.89 -37.90
N GLY A 167 18.75 8.28 -38.70
CA GLY A 167 20.06 7.63 -38.82
C GLY A 167 21.15 8.24 -37.92
N TYR A 168 20.79 9.06 -36.93
CA TYR A 168 21.76 9.71 -36.04
C TYR A 168 22.51 8.68 -35.20
N GLU A 169 23.85 8.82 -35.17
CA GLU A 169 24.73 8.06 -34.28
C GLU A 169 25.30 8.99 -33.19
N PRO A 170 25.17 8.61 -31.89
CA PRO A 170 25.68 9.44 -30.80
C PRO A 170 27.19 9.66 -30.87
N THR A 171 27.61 10.90 -30.70
CA THR A 171 29.04 11.26 -30.63
C THR A 171 29.55 11.13 -29.18
N ALA A 172 30.87 11.05 -29.01
CA ALA A 172 31.49 11.01 -27.69
C ALA A 172 31.14 12.25 -26.84
N ALA A 173 30.80 13.37 -27.46
CA ALA A 173 30.37 14.60 -26.77
C ALA A 173 28.95 14.47 -26.20
N ASP A 174 28.07 13.70 -26.83
CA ASP A 174 26.68 13.50 -26.39
C ASP A 174 26.61 12.51 -25.20
N THR A 175 27.63 11.64 -25.08
CA THR A 175 27.71 10.63 -24.01
C THR A 175 28.50 11.08 -22.79
N ALA A 176 29.17 12.25 -22.83
CA ALA A 176 29.97 12.76 -21.72
C ALA A 176 29.09 13.07 -20.49
N ALA A 177 29.47 12.50 -19.33
CA ALA A 177 28.78 12.74 -18.08
C ALA A 177 28.88 14.23 -17.67
N ALA A 178 27.75 14.85 -17.31
CA ALA A 178 27.76 16.17 -16.71
C ALA A 178 28.45 16.14 -15.34
N PRO A 179 29.19 17.20 -14.93
CA PRO A 179 29.64 17.31 -13.55
C PRO A 179 28.44 17.24 -12.61
N GLY A 180 28.50 16.34 -11.64
CA GLY A 180 27.38 16.09 -10.71
C GLY A 180 27.04 17.35 -9.92
N ASP A 181 25.77 17.68 -9.86
CA ASP A 181 25.25 18.66 -8.90
C ASP A 181 25.47 18.08 -7.49
N GLY A 182 26.36 18.68 -6.72
CA GLY A 182 26.64 18.30 -5.34
C GLY A 182 25.39 18.44 -4.46
N PRO A 183 25.32 17.74 -3.33
CA PRO A 183 24.17 17.79 -2.43
C PRO A 183 24.00 19.20 -1.86
N VAL A 184 22.83 19.80 -2.09
CA VAL A 184 22.44 21.07 -1.46
C VAL A 184 22.19 20.79 0.02
N ALA A 185 23.06 21.30 0.88
CA ALA A 185 22.91 21.24 2.33
C ALA A 185 21.68 22.07 2.76
N ALA A 186 20.71 21.43 3.37
CA ALA A 186 19.53 22.07 3.96
C ALA A 186 19.84 22.43 5.42
N SER A 187 19.51 23.65 5.82
CA SER A 187 19.67 24.15 7.19
C SER A 187 18.67 23.48 8.14
N GLU A 188 19.14 22.88 9.24
CA GLU A 188 18.41 21.86 10.01
C GLU A 188 17.57 22.36 11.21
N ALA A 189 17.75 23.58 11.69
CA ALA A 189 17.28 23.93 13.04
C ALA A 189 15.82 24.45 13.16
N LEU A 190 15.22 25.00 12.11
CA LEU A 190 13.82 25.49 12.14
C LEU A 190 12.81 24.52 11.48
N HIS A 191 13.28 23.35 11.02
CA HIS A 191 12.49 22.40 10.25
C HIS A 191 11.62 21.45 11.10
N GLY A 192 11.96 21.21 12.38
CA GLY A 192 11.29 20.18 13.19
C GLY A 192 9.80 20.45 13.45
N VAL A 193 9.45 21.61 13.99
CA VAL A 193 8.05 21.94 14.33
C VAL A 193 7.20 22.14 13.08
N ARG A 194 7.73 22.83 12.06
CA ARG A 194 7.05 22.99 10.78
C ARG A 194 6.82 21.66 10.09
N THR A 195 7.78 20.75 10.17
CA THR A 195 7.67 19.40 9.59
C THR A 195 6.60 18.59 10.32
N LEU A 196 6.54 18.67 11.65
CA LEU A 196 5.49 18.01 12.46
C LEU A 196 4.10 18.55 12.13
N LEU A 197 3.92 19.86 12.01
CA LEU A 197 2.65 20.48 11.64
C LEU A 197 2.23 20.09 10.22
N LEU A 198 3.17 20.06 9.26
CA LEU A 198 2.89 19.62 7.89
C LEU A 198 2.56 18.12 7.84
N GLN A 199 3.20 17.30 8.64
CA GLN A 199 2.89 15.87 8.75
C GLN A 199 1.51 15.65 9.39
N ALA A 200 1.17 16.41 10.44
CA ALA A 200 -0.15 16.35 11.07
C ALA A 200 -1.26 16.82 10.10
N ALA A 201 -1.02 17.88 9.33
CA ALA A 201 -1.97 18.34 8.31
C ALA A 201 -2.15 17.29 7.20
N ALA A 202 -1.07 16.71 6.69
CA ALA A 202 -1.12 15.66 5.67
C ALA A 202 -1.79 14.37 6.19
N PHE A 203 -1.61 14.04 7.47
CA PHE A 203 -2.34 12.95 8.12
C PHE A 203 -3.83 13.27 8.19
N GLY A 204 -4.21 14.49 8.60
CA GLY A 204 -5.59 14.95 8.64
C GLY A 204 -6.27 14.93 7.26
N GLU A 205 -5.57 15.36 6.21
CA GLU A 205 -6.05 15.26 4.82
C GLU A 205 -6.29 13.79 4.42
N SER A 206 -5.35 12.90 4.74
CA SER A 206 -5.48 11.46 4.45
C SER A 206 -6.65 10.83 5.22
N LEU A 207 -6.88 11.24 6.46
CA LEU A 207 -8.03 10.81 7.27
C LEU A 207 -9.35 11.30 6.67
N LEU A 208 -9.42 12.57 6.29
CA LEU A 208 -10.61 13.15 5.65
C LEU A 208 -10.90 12.48 4.30
N GLU A 209 -9.85 12.20 3.52
CA GLU A 209 -9.96 11.45 2.27
C GLU A 209 -10.47 10.02 2.51
N ALA A 210 -9.94 9.32 3.50
CA ALA A 210 -10.37 7.97 3.87
C ALA A 210 -11.87 7.95 4.25
N VAL A 211 -12.32 8.89 5.08
CA VAL A 211 -13.73 8.98 5.53
C VAL A 211 -14.67 9.35 4.38
N ARG A 212 -14.28 10.31 3.52
CA ARG A 212 -15.11 10.73 2.38
C ARG A 212 -15.26 9.67 1.29
N ARG A 213 -14.39 8.66 1.25
CA ARG A 213 -14.31 7.63 0.20
C ARG A 213 -14.68 6.23 0.69
N LEU A 214 -15.51 6.15 1.72
CA LEU A 214 -15.96 4.90 2.31
C LEU A 214 -16.58 3.88 1.34
N PRO A 215 -17.33 4.26 0.27
CA PRO A 215 -17.77 3.28 -0.72
C PRO A 215 -16.56 2.73 -1.49
N PRO A 216 -16.30 1.42 -1.48
CA PRO A 216 -15.14 0.85 -2.15
C PRO A 216 -15.33 0.86 -3.67
N PHE A 217 -14.30 1.30 -4.41
CA PHE A 217 -14.26 1.26 -5.87
C PHE A 217 -14.28 -0.19 -6.41
N GLU A 218 -13.59 -1.11 -5.71
CA GLU A 218 -13.55 -2.55 -6.04
C GLU A 218 -14.01 -3.39 -4.85
N LEU A 219 -15.29 -3.77 -4.84
CA LEU A 219 -15.89 -4.53 -3.72
C LEU A 219 -15.19 -5.88 -3.49
N ALA A 220 -14.88 -6.62 -4.56
CA ALA A 220 -14.23 -7.92 -4.46
C ALA A 220 -12.80 -7.84 -3.86
N GLU A 221 -12.03 -6.82 -4.22
CA GLU A 221 -10.69 -6.58 -3.65
C GLU A 221 -10.79 -6.19 -2.18
N THR A 222 -11.73 -5.30 -1.85
CA THR A 222 -11.99 -4.87 -0.47
C THR A 222 -12.42 -6.05 0.39
N ALA A 223 -13.31 -6.91 -0.09
CA ALA A 223 -13.75 -8.12 0.62
C ALA A 223 -12.57 -9.08 0.84
N ARG A 224 -11.72 -9.31 -0.16
CA ARG A 224 -10.52 -10.16 -0.03
C ARG A 224 -9.51 -9.58 0.97
N ALA A 225 -9.26 -8.27 0.92
CA ALA A 225 -8.36 -7.60 1.85
C ALA A 225 -8.89 -7.70 3.29
N THR A 226 -10.19 -7.48 3.49
CA THR A 226 -10.84 -7.60 4.79
C THR A 226 -10.79 -9.04 5.30
N TRP A 227 -11.09 -10.02 4.46
CA TRP A 227 -10.99 -11.43 4.84
C TRP A 227 -9.59 -11.82 5.32
N ARG A 228 -8.55 -11.42 4.56
CA ARG A 228 -7.17 -11.67 4.96
C ARG A 228 -6.83 -11.01 6.30
N ALA A 229 -7.22 -9.75 6.50
CA ALA A 229 -6.99 -9.04 7.75
C ALA A 229 -7.74 -9.65 8.95
N CYS A 230 -8.85 -10.34 8.74
CA CYS A 230 -9.55 -11.07 9.79
C CYS A 230 -8.91 -12.42 10.11
N VAL A 231 -8.50 -13.19 9.09
CA VAL A 231 -8.11 -14.60 9.25
C VAL A 231 -6.61 -14.76 9.52
N GLU A 232 -5.75 -14.08 8.75
CA GLU A 232 -4.30 -14.28 8.84
C GLU A 232 -3.68 -13.90 10.21
N PRO A 233 -4.07 -12.79 10.88
CA PRO A 233 -3.52 -12.44 12.18
C PRO A 233 -4.19 -13.18 13.34
N ALA A 234 -5.41 -13.75 13.14
CA ALA A 234 -6.23 -14.30 14.21
C ALA A 234 -5.53 -15.37 15.07
N PRO A 235 -4.80 -16.36 14.52
CA PRO A 235 -4.13 -17.36 15.36
C PRO A 235 -3.04 -16.74 16.25
N PHE A 236 -2.28 -15.79 15.73
CA PHE A 236 -1.22 -15.10 16.48
C PHE A 236 -1.79 -14.20 17.57
N VAL A 237 -2.83 -13.45 17.27
CA VAL A 237 -3.52 -12.56 18.20
C VAL A 237 -4.25 -13.38 19.30
N ALA A 238 -4.89 -14.50 18.90
CA ALA A 238 -5.54 -15.42 19.82
C ALA A 238 -4.55 -16.06 20.80
N LEU A 239 -3.36 -16.46 20.33
CA LEU A 239 -2.30 -16.98 21.19
C LEU A 239 -1.90 -15.94 22.26
N GLY A 240 -1.71 -14.68 21.88
CA GLY A 240 -1.40 -13.60 22.81
C GLY A 240 -2.52 -13.40 23.85
N GLY A 241 -3.78 -13.42 23.41
CA GLY A 241 -4.94 -13.38 24.29
C GLY A 241 -4.98 -14.55 25.27
N ALA A 242 -4.74 -15.77 24.78
CA ALA A 242 -4.70 -16.99 25.62
C ALA A 242 -3.64 -16.90 26.72
N VAL A 243 -2.42 -16.50 26.35
CA VAL A 243 -1.32 -16.33 27.31
C VAL A 243 -1.69 -15.31 28.39
N LEU A 244 -2.21 -14.15 28.00
CA LEU A 244 -2.58 -13.11 28.96
C LEU A 244 -3.74 -13.54 29.86
N GLY A 245 -4.83 -14.08 29.29
CA GLY A 245 -5.99 -14.54 30.07
C GLY A 245 -5.63 -15.65 31.02
N GLY A 246 -4.85 -16.64 30.56
CA GLY A 246 -4.37 -17.74 31.39
C GLY A 246 -3.47 -17.28 32.54
N LEU A 247 -2.44 -16.48 32.23
CA LEU A 247 -1.51 -15.98 33.28
C LEU A 247 -2.20 -15.06 34.27
N ALA A 248 -3.02 -14.12 33.82
CA ALA A 248 -3.73 -13.19 34.70
C ALA A 248 -4.63 -13.95 35.68
N THR A 249 -5.37 -14.96 35.19
CA THR A 249 -6.25 -15.77 36.02
C THR A 249 -5.44 -16.66 37.00
N PHE A 250 -4.38 -17.31 36.49
CA PHE A 250 -3.54 -18.16 37.30
C PHE A 250 -2.93 -17.38 38.52
N PHE A 251 -2.31 -16.24 38.24
CA PHE A 251 -1.70 -15.42 39.27
C PHE A 251 -2.75 -14.79 40.21
N ALA A 252 -3.91 -14.39 39.71
CA ALA A 252 -4.99 -13.87 40.56
C ALA A 252 -5.47 -14.91 41.58
N LEU A 253 -5.61 -16.16 41.16
CA LEU A 253 -6.05 -17.25 42.06
C LEU A 253 -4.95 -17.76 43.00
N GLN A 254 -3.71 -17.85 42.50
CA GLN A 254 -2.56 -18.27 43.32
C GLN A 254 -2.23 -17.29 44.46
N ASN A 255 -2.41 -15.99 44.22
CA ASN A 255 -2.16 -14.95 45.24
C ASN A 255 -3.42 -14.59 46.03
N ASN A 256 -4.43 -15.48 46.06
CA ASN A 256 -5.63 -15.28 46.87
C ASN A 256 -5.32 -15.44 48.38
N PRO A 257 -5.37 -14.36 49.18
CA PRO A 257 -5.03 -14.42 50.62
C PRO A 257 -6.07 -15.16 51.46
N LEU A 258 -7.28 -15.36 50.92
CA LEU A 258 -8.43 -15.93 51.63
C LEU A 258 -8.85 -17.28 51.03
N HIS A 259 -7.95 -18.26 51.00
CA HIS A 259 -8.16 -19.59 50.41
C HIS A 259 -9.63 -20.05 50.40
N GLY A 260 -10.26 -20.04 49.19
CA GLY A 260 -11.61 -20.56 48.93
C GLY A 260 -12.79 -19.57 49.04
N GLY A 261 -12.67 -18.41 49.74
CA GLY A 261 -13.82 -17.53 50.01
C GLY A 261 -14.07 -16.42 48.98
N MET A 262 -13.10 -16.08 48.12
CA MET A 262 -13.17 -14.95 47.20
C MET A 262 -12.96 -15.31 45.71
N GLU A 263 -12.93 -16.59 45.37
CA GLU A 263 -12.64 -17.03 44.00
C GLU A 263 -13.58 -16.40 42.97
N SER A 264 -14.89 -16.41 43.26
CA SER A 264 -15.91 -15.82 42.36
C SER A 264 -15.67 -14.31 42.14
N ALA A 265 -15.34 -13.56 43.20
CA ALA A 265 -15.05 -12.12 43.10
C ALA A 265 -13.77 -11.85 42.33
N LEU A 266 -12.73 -12.66 42.51
CA LEU A 266 -11.47 -12.57 41.80
C LEU A 266 -11.68 -12.87 40.30
N LEU A 267 -12.42 -13.93 39.97
CA LEU A 267 -12.77 -14.27 38.58
C LEU A 267 -13.59 -13.16 37.91
N THR A 268 -14.54 -12.55 38.64
CA THR A 268 -15.35 -11.46 38.16
C THR A 268 -14.50 -10.22 37.85
N GLY A 269 -13.64 -9.82 38.74
CA GLY A 269 -12.75 -8.68 38.55
C GLY A 269 -11.70 -8.92 37.47
N THR A 270 -11.07 -10.09 37.48
CA THR A 270 -10.09 -10.47 36.45
C THR A 270 -10.72 -10.58 35.07
N GLY A 271 -11.93 -11.16 34.98
CA GLY A 271 -12.67 -11.27 33.74
C GLY A 271 -12.97 -9.89 33.13
N LYS A 272 -13.48 -8.95 33.93
CA LYS A 272 -13.74 -7.59 33.45
C LYS A 272 -12.48 -6.89 32.96
N VAL A 273 -11.43 -6.86 33.77
CA VAL A 273 -10.17 -6.20 33.41
C VAL A 273 -9.52 -6.88 32.21
N ALA A 274 -9.52 -8.21 32.15
CA ALA A 274 -8.96 -8.95 31.03
C ALA A 274 -9.70 -8.65 29.71
N LEU A 275 -11.02 -8.82 29.69
CA LEU A 275 -11.82 -8.79 28.46
C LEU A 275 -12.18 -7.37 28.01
N ALA A 276 -12.34 -6.40 28.93
CA ALA A 276 -12.68 -5.04 28.56
C ALA A 276 -11.44 -4.14 28.33
N VAL A 277 -10.28 -4.46 28.93
CA VAL A 277 -9.10 -3.57 28.90
C VAL A 277 -7.86 -4.24 28.33
N LEU A 278 -7.32 -5.27 29.01
CA LEU A 278 -5.98 -5.78 28.73
C LEU A 278 -5.90 -6.58 27.42
N VAL A 279 -6.80 -7.54 27.21
CA VAL A 279 -6.80 -8.38 26.02
C VAL A 279 -7.06 -7.56 24.75
N PRO A 280 -8.05 -6.62 24.71
CA PRO A 280 -8.24 -5.74 23.57
C PRO A 280 -7.03 -4.88 23.23
N LEU A 281 -6.34 -4.32 24.23
CA LEU A 281 -5.12 -3.53 24.04
C LEU A 281 -3.99 -4.36 23.41
N LEU A 282 -3.70 -5.54 23.99
CA LEU A 282 -2.67 -6.44 23.45
C LEU A 282 -3.02 -7.00 22.10
N ALA A 283 -4.29 -7.35 21.87
CA ALA A 283 -4.77 -7.78 20.57
C ALA A 283 -4.50 -6.71 19.51
N GLY A 284 -4.72 -5.43 19.82
CA GLY A 284 -4.37 -4.31 18.98
C GLY A 284 -2.87 -4.25 18.65
N PHE A 285 -1.99 -4.46 19.64
CA PHE A 285 -0.54 -4.49 19.43
C PHE A 285 -0.10 -5.63 18.52
N PHE A 286 -0.60 -6.85 18.76
CA PHE A 286 -0.30 -8.00 17.92
C PHE A 286 -0.85 -7.85 16.50
N PHE A 287 -2.03 -7.28 16.36
CA PHE A 287 -2.59 -6.94 15.05
C PHE A 287 -1.70 -5.93 14.31
N CYS A 288 -1.24 -4.87 14.97
CA CYS A 288 -0.33 -3.89 14.39
C CYS A 288 0.99 -4.54 13.94
N ALA A 289 1.60 -5.36 14.78
CA ALA A 289 2.85 -6.03 14.45
C ALA A 289 2.74 -6.90 13.19
N ARG A 290 1.59 -7.51 12.94
CA ARG A 290 1.39 -8.42 11.80
C ARG A 290 0.86 -7.71 10.55
N VAL A 291 -0.20 -6.89 10.69
CA VAL A 291 -0.94 -6.32 9.57
C VAL A 291 -0.32 -5.01 9.09
N VAL A 292 0.06 -4.12 10.02
CA VAL A 292 0.65 -2.81 9.67
C VAL A 292 2.00 -2.97 9.00
N ALA A 293 2.84 -3.87 9.51
CA ALA A 293 4.13 -4.16 8.92
C ALA A 293 3.99 -4.56 7.44
N GLY A 294 3.10 -5.53 7.16
CA GLY A 294 2.83 -6.00 5.81
C GLY A 294 2.26 -4.92 4.89
N ALA A 295 1.25 -4.18 5.37
CA ALA A 295 0.62 -3.12 4.60
C ALA A 295 1.59 -1.99 4.23
N THR A 296 2.39 -1.52 5.21
CA THR A 296 3.37 -0.44 4.99
C THR A 296 4.52 -0.90 4.09
N ALA A 297 5.02 -2.12 4.27
CA ALA A 297 6.05 -2.69 3.40
C ALA A 297 5.58 -2.77 1.95
N ARG A 298 4.36 -3.25 1.72
CA ARG A 298 3.72 -3.32 0.40
C ARG A 298 3.62 -1.93 -0.24
N LEU A 299 3.06 -0.94 0.45
CA LEU A 299 2.95 0.43 -0.06
C LEU A 299 4.32 1.05 -0.36
N GLY A 300 5.31 0.82 0.52
CA GLY A 300 6.68 1.27 0.33
C GLY A 300 7.36 0.63 -0.88
N ALA A 301 7.15 -0.66 -1.11
CA ALA A 301 7.62 -1.36 -2.30
C ALA A 301 6.95 -0.81 -3.56
N MET A 302 5.62 -0.64 -3.57
CA MET A 302 4.87 -0.05 -4.69
C MET A 302 5.32 1.38 -5.00
N LYS A 303 5.67 2.16 -3.96
CA LYS A 303 6.22 3.52 -4.15
C LYS A 303 7.61 3.47 -4.78
N ARG A 304 8.47 2.57 -4.34
CA ARG A 304 9.84 2.40 -4.84
C ARG A 304 9.87 1.93 -6.31
N THR A 305 8.97 1.01 -6.68
CA THR A 305 8.87 0.45 -8.04
C THR A 305 7.93 1.24 -8.96
N ASN A 306 7.67 2.51 -8.65
CA ASN A 306 6.83 3.42 -9.45
C ASN A 306 5.40 2.94 -9.74
N GLN A 307 4.89 1.91 -9.04
CA GLN A 307 3.52 1.39 -9.24
C GLN A 307 2.46 2.46 -8.92
N LEU A 308 2.68 3.28 -7.87
CA LEU A 308 1.77 4.38 -7.55
C LEU A 308 1.76 5.46 -8.64
N ALA A 309 2.92 5.77 -9.23
CA ALA A 309 3.03 6.71 -10.34
C ALA A 309 2.31 6.16 -11.59
N ALA A 310 2.49 4.88 -11.90
CA ALA A 310 1.80 4.21 -12.99
C ALA A 310 0.27 4.25 -12.83
N LEU A 311 -0.26 4.03 -11.63
CA LEU A 311 -1.70 4.19 -11.34
C LEU A 311 -2.18 5.62 -11.60
N GLN A 312 -1.41 6.63 -11.17
CA GLN A 312 -1.74 8.04 -11.41
C GLN A 312 -1.74 8.40 -12.89
N MET A 313 -0.77 7.88 -13.66
CA MET A 313 -0.70 8.08 -15.12
C MET A 313 -1.89 7.45 -15.85
N MET A 314 -2.40 6.32 -15.38
CA MET A 314 -3.64 5.71 -15.88
C MET A 314 -4.91 6.48 -15.46
N GLY A 315 -4.78 7.60 -14.75
CA GLY A 315 -5.90 8.39 -14.25
C GLY A 315 -6.53 7.86 -12.96
N ALA A 316 -6.00 6.77 -12.38
CA ALA A 316 -6.47 6.28 -11.10
C ALA A 316 -6.00 7.19 -9.96
N ARG A 317 -6.79 7.24 -8.90
CA ARG A 317 -6.36 7.79 -7.62
C ARG A 317 -5.90 6.61 -6.75
N PRO A 318 -4.61 6.51 -6.37
CA PRO A 318 -4.11 5.39 -5.58
C PRO A 318 -4.87 5.18 -4.27
N ALA A 319 -5.42 6.25 -3.69
CA ALA A 319 -6.23 6.16 -2.47
C ALA A 319 -7.51 5.33 -2.66
N ASP A 320 -8.20 5.45 -3.79
CA ASP A 320 -9.44 4.70 -4.06
C ASP A 320 -9.18 3.19 -4.18
N LEU A 321 -8.01 2.82 -4.72
CA LEU A 321 -7.64 1.42 -4.99
C LEU A 321 -6.91 0.75 -3.81
N LEU A 322 -6.23 1.51 -2.95
CA LEU A 322 -5.33 0.97 -1.95
C LEU A 322 -5.71 1.39 -0.52
N LEU A 323 -5.98 2.69 -0.28
CA LEU A 323 -6.34 3.18 1.04
C LEU A 323 -7.72 2.68 1.47
N THR A 324 -8.74 2.77 0.61
CA THR A 324 -10.11 2.37 0.95
C THR A 324 -10.20 0.89 1.33
N PRO A 325 -9.67 -0.09 0.55
CA PRO A 325 -9.64 -1.49 0.98
C PRO A 325 -8.86 -1.72 2.27
N MET A 326 -7.77 -0.98 2.49
CA MET A 326 -6.96 -1.08 3.70
C MET A 326 -7.70 -0.55 4.94
N VAL A 327 -8.47 0.54 4.81
CA VAL A 327 -9.32 1.07 5.88
C VAL A 327 -10.37 0.03 6.29
N TRP A 328 -11.12 -0.53 5.34
CA TRP A 328 -12.11 -1.56 5.63
C TRP A 328 -11.49 -2.80 6.26
N ALA A 329 -10.33 -3.24 5.74
CA ALA A 329 -9.60 -4.38 6.26
C ALA A 329 -9.19 -4.18 7.74
N MET A 330 -8.73 -2.99 8.12
CA MET A 330 -8.28 -2.72 9.49
C MET A 330 -9.44 -2.38 10.44
N VAL A 331 -10.46 -1.64 9.97
CA VAL A 331 -11.64 -1.28 10.78
C VAL A 331 -12.46 -2.52 11.17
N ILE A 332 -12.56 -3.51 10.29
CA ILE A 332 -13.26 -4.76 10.57
C ILE A 332 -12.31 -5.80 11.16
N GLY A 333 -11.10 -5.91 10.63
CA GLY A 333 -10.12 -6.94 11.03
C GLY A 333 -9.67 -6.81 12.48
N MET A 334 -9.45 -5.58 12.99
CA MET A 334 -9.01 -5.39 14.36
C MET A 334 -10.07 -5.80 15.40
N PRO A 335 -11.35 -5.42 15.31
CA PRO A 335 -12.40 -5.96 16.19
C PRO A 335 -12.53 -7.49 16.12
N VAL A 336 -12.46 -8.08 14.94
CA VAL A 336 -12.56 -9.55 14.77
C VAL A 336 -11.37 -10.25 15.44
N ALA A 337 -10.15 -9.75 15.24
CA ALA A 337 -8.96 -10.27 15.90
C ALA A 337 -9.03 -10.11 17.44
N THR A 338 -9.55 -8.97 17.91
CA THR A 338 -9.79 -8.71 19.34
C THR A 338 -10.79 -9.72 19.92
N PHE A 339 -11.89 -9.98 19.21
CA PHE A 339 -12.87 -10.98 19.62
C PHE A 339 -12.24 -12.37 19.71
N ALA A 340 -11.46 -12.79 18.71
CA ALA A 340 -10.74 -14.06 18.73
C ALA A 340 -9.78 -14.16 19.93
N ALA A 341 -9.08 -13.07 20.27
CA ALA A 341 -8.22 -13.00 21.45
C ALA A 341 -9.00 -13.14 22.77
N CYS A 342 -10.15 -12.47 22.88
CA CYS A 342 -11.01 -12.55 24.07
C CYS A 342 -11.57 -13.97 24.27
N VAL A 343 -11.96 -14.64 23.18
CA VAL A 343 -12.41 -16.05 23.23
C VAL A 343 -11.26 -16.95 23.69
N ALA A 344 -10.09 -16.84 23.08
CA ALA A 344 -8.92 -17.62 23.45
C ALA A 344 -8.46 -17.35 24.91
N ALA A 345 -8.51 -16.10 25.34
CA ALA A 345 -8.22 -15.69 26.71
C ALA A 345 -9.17 -16.36 27.71
N SER A 346 -10.47 -16.42 27.38
CA SER A 346 -11.47 -17.04 28.25
C SER A 346 -11.25 -18.55 28.39
N PHE A 347 -10.91 -19.24 27.29
CA PHE A 347 -10.59 -20.68 27.36
C PHE A 347 -9.30 -20.94 28.17
N ALA A 348 -8.27 -20.16 27.99
CA ALA A 348 -7.02 -20.29 28.73
C ALA A 348 -7.21 -19.93 30.21
N ALA A 349 -8.00 -18.90 30.50
CA ALA A 349 -8.36 -18.52 31.87
C ALA A 349 -9.15 -19.63 32.58
N MET A 350 -10.08 -20.29 31.88
CA MET A 350 -10.82 -21.44 32.43
C MET A 350 -9.88 -22.62 32.76
N ALA A 351 -8.95 -22.94 31.86
CA ALA A 351 -7.96 -23.99 32.11
C ALA A 351 -7.04 -23.63 33.28
N ALA A 352 -6.63 -22.37 33.41
CA ALA A 352 -5.82 -21.88 34.49
C ALA A 352 -6.55 -21.92 35.84
N ALA A 353 -7.84 -21.58 35.89
CA ALA A 353 -8.68 -21.67 37.06
C ALA A 353 -8.87 -23.13 37.52
N ALA A 354 -9.11 -24.04 36.57
CA ALA A 354 -9.17 -25.46 36.87
C ALA A 354 -7.87 -26.00 37.48
N ALA A 355 -6.70 -25.56 36.94
CA ALA A 355 -5.39 -25.97 37.43
C ALA A 355 -5.02 -25.35 38.79
N ALA A 356 -5.40 -24.09 39.05
CA ALA A 356 -5.00 -23.34 40.23
C ALA A 356 -5.90 -23.64 41.46
N SER A 357 -7.21 -23.81 41.27
CA SER A 357 -8.19 -23.93 42.36
C SER A 357 -9.17 -25.09 42.18
N GLY A 358 -9.05 -25.91 41.12
CA GLY A 358 -10.00 -26.99 40.84
C GLY A 358 -11.38 -26.51 40.40
N THR A 359 -11.52 -25.24 40.00
CA THR A 359 -12.79 -24.63 39.58
C THR A 359 -13.34 -25.36 38.36
N THR A 360 -14.59 -25.79 38.45
CA THR A 360 -15.30 -26.44 37.32
C THR A 360 -15.67 -25.42 36.27
N ALA A 361 -15.91 -25.88 35.02
CA ALA A 361 -16.32 -25.00 33.94
C ALA A 361 -17.60 -24.20 34.28
N GLY A 362 -18.59 -24.82 34.94
CA GLY A 362 -19.78 -24.12 35.41
C GLY A 362 -19.51 -23.08 36.46
N GLY A 363 -18.57 -23.35 37.40
CA GLY A 363 -18.13 -22.40 38.42
C GLY A 363 -17.29 -21.24 37.86
N PHE A 364 -16.68 -21.41 36.68
CA PHE A 364 -15.86 -20.39 36.02
C PHE A 364 -16.67 -19.40 35.19
N VAL A 365 -17.52 -19.93 34.27
CA VAL A 365 -18.12 -19.11 33.20
C VAL A 365 -18.99 -17.98 33.75
N HIS A 366 -19.84 -18.27 34.73
CA HIS A 366 -20.74 -17.27 35.27
C HIS A 366 -19.99 -16.11 35.94
N PRO A 367 -19.05 -16.31 36.93
CA PRO A 367 -18.27 -15.23 37.47
C PRO A 367 -17.44 -14.46 36.42
N TRP A 368 -16.78 -15.19 35.50
CA TRP A 368 -15.93 -14.60 34.47
C TRP A 368 -16.63 -13.57 33.61
N LEU A 369 -17.90 -13.82 33.28
CA LEU A 369 -18.70 -12.94 32.43
C LEU A 369 -19.63 -11.99 33.23
N ALA A 370 -19.78 -12.19 34.53
CA ALA A 370 -20.79 -11.51 35.35
C ALA A 370 -20.67 -9.97 35.36
N ALA A 371 -19.43 -9.45 35.33
CA ALA A 371 -19.22 -8.00 35.33
C ALA A 371 -19.21 -7.37 33.93
N LEU A 372 -19.31 -8.16 32.87
CA LEU A 372 -19.37 -7.65 31.50
C LEU A 372 -20.80 -7.20 31.16
N THR A 373 -20.90 -6.00 30.63
CA THR A 373 -22.16 -5.42 30.17
C THR A 373 -22.15 -5.30 28.65
N GLY A 374 -23.35 -5.14 28.05
CA GLY A 374 -23.45 -4.85 26.61
C GLY A 374 -22.70 -3.54 26.22
N ARG A 375 -22.60 -2.58 27.17
CA ARG A 375 -21.83 -1.34 26.99
C ARG A 375 -20.34 -1.65 26.82
N ASP A 376 -19.76 -2.51 27.66
CA ASP A 376 -18.34 -2.91 27.56
C ASP A 376 -18.04 -3.50 26.19
N ALA A 377 -18.93 -4.37 25.66
CA ALA A 377 -18.77 -4.97 24.33
C ALA A 377 -18.78 -3.91 23.21
N VAL A 378 -19.71 -2.94 23.28
CA VAL A 378 -19.77 -1.83 22.31
C VAL A 378 -18.52 -0.96 22.38
N VAL A 379 -18.04 -0.64 23.58
CA VAL A 379 -16.83 0.17 23.78
C VAL A 379 -15.59 -0.58 23.26
N VAL A 380 -15.47 -1.88 23.55
CA VAL A 380 -14.34 -2.70 23.03
C VAL A 380 -14.33 -2.73 21.51
N VAL A 381 -15.47 -2.97 20.86
CA VAL A 381 -15.58 -2.96 19.41
C VAL A 381 -15.30 -1.56 18.85
N GLY A 382 -15.85 -0.51 19.47
CA GLY A 382 -15.68 0.87 19.04
C GLY A 382 -14.22 1.33 19.11
N LYS A 383 -13.53 1.08 20.22
CA LYS A 383 -12.09 1.44 20.36
C LYS A 383 -11.19 0.64 19.42
N ALA A 384 -11.51 -0.64 19.15
CA ALA A 384 -10.79 -1.44 18.17
C ALA A 384 -11.01 -0.94 16.75
N ALA A 385 -12.26 -0.62 16.37
CA ALA A 385 -12.57 -0.10 15.03
C ALA A 385 -11.94 1.29 14.80
N LEU A 386 -12.01 2.19 15.79
CA LEU A 386 -11.38 3.50 15.73
C LEU A 386 -9.85 3.39 15.62
N SER A 387 -9.24 2.51 16.40
CA SER A 387 -7.82 2.21 16.28
C SER A 387 -7.49 1.70 14.88
N GLY A 388 -8.28 0.77 14.33
CA GLY A 388 -8.13 0.25 12.97
C GLY A 388 -8.14 1.35 11.90
N LEU A 389 -9.08 2.32 12.00
CA LEU A 389 -9.14 3.47 11.10
C LEU A 389 -7.87 4.33 11.16
N LEU A 390 -7.49 4.76 12.36
CA LEU A 390 -6.33 5.65 12.54
C LEU A 390 -5.03 4.96 12.14
N VAL A 391 -4.89 3.67 12.45
CA VAL A 391 -3.74 2.84 12.08
C VAL A 391 -3.65 2.65 10.56
N ALA A 392 -4.78 2.45 9.86
CA ALA A 392 -4.81 2.37 8.40
C ALA A 392 -4.28 3.66 7.77
N VAL A 393 -4.76 4.82 8.24
CA VAL A 393 -4.32 6.13 7.74
C VAL A 393 -2.83 6.37 8.03
N ALA A 394 -2.34 6.00 9.22
CA ALA A 394 -0.93 6.10 9.57
C ALA A 394 -0.04 5.22 8.66
N SER A 395 -0.47 3.98 8.42
CA SER A 395 0.22 3.04 7.52
C SER A 395 0.28 3.57 6.08
N TRP A 396 -0.82 4.14 5.59
CA TRP A 396 -0.88 4.80 4.29
C TRP A 396 0.11 5.96 4.21
N HIS A 397 0.00 6.92 5.14
CA HIS A 397 0.83 8.13 5.15
C HIS A 397 2.33 7.80 5.16
N LEU A 398 2.74 6.85 6.02
CA LEU A 398 4.13 6.44 6.11
C LEU A 398 4.57 5.56 4.95
N GLY A 399 3.68 4.75 4.39
CA GLY A 399 3.94 3.86 3.26
C GLY A 399 4.17 4.60 1.94
N VAL A 400 3.33 5.58 1.61
CA VAL A 400 3.39 6.29 0.32
C VAL A 400 4.43 7.42 0.27
N GLY A 401 5.05 7.77 1.39
CA GLY A 401 6.11 8.76 1.44
C GLY A 401 7.30 8.41 0.52
N PRO A 402 8.21 9.36 0.24
CA PRO A 402 9.35 9.14 -0.67
C PRO A 402 10.22 7.95 -0.21
N LYS A 403 10.56 7.05 -1.13
CA LYS A 403 11.42 5.89 -0.91
C LYS A 403 12.46 5.82 -2.03
N ARG A 404 13.74 5.90 -1.65
CA ARG A 404 14.87 5.81 -2.60
C ARG A 404 15.55 4.44 -2.56
N SER A 405 15.44 3.75 -1.42
CA SER A 405 16.11 2.48 -1.18
C SER A 405 15.20 1.49 -0.46
N SER A 406 15.60 0.21 -0.42
CA SER A 406 14.95 -0.80 0.41
C SER A 406 15.07 -0.49 1.91
N ALA A 407 16.16 0.16 2.33
CA ALA A 407 16.34 0.62 3.70
C ALA A 407 15.29 1.66 4.11
N ASP A 408 14.89 2.58 3.19
CA ASP A 408 13.83 3.55 3.44
C ASP A 408 12.47 2.86 3.64
N VAL A 409 12.23 1.74 2.95
CA VAL A 409 11.02 0.94 3.13
C VAL A 409 11.03 0.31 4.52
N GLY A 410 12.14 -0.30 4.94
CA GLY A 410 12.30 -0.85 6.29
C GLY A 410 12.07 0.20 7.38
N ALA A 411 12.74 1.35 7.28
CA ALA A 411 12.56 2.45 8.23
C ALA A 411 11.13 3.02 8.26
N ALA A 412 10.38 2.94 7.17
CA ALA A 412 8.97 3.34 7.16
C ALA A 412 8.09 2.30 7.87
N VAL A 413 8.40 1.00 7.71
CA VAL A 413 7.72 -0.09 8.43
C VAL A 413 7.90 0.05 9.92
N ASP A 414 9.13 0.25 10.40
CA ASP A 414 9.43 0.41 11.82
C ASP A 414 8.67 1.62 12.42
N ARG A 415 8.71 2.76 11.74
CA ARG A 415 7.96 3.96 12.16
C ARG A 415 6.45 3.72 12.17
N ALA A 416 5.93 2.97 11.19
CA ALA A 416 4.50 2.67 11.12
C ALA A 416 4.04 1.77 12.27
N ILE A 417 4.83 0.76 12.62
CA ILE A 417 4.53 -0.13 13.75
C ILE A 417 4.51 0.68 15.06
N VAL A 418 5.54 1.48 15.31
CA VAL A 418 5.63 2.31 16.53
C VAL A 418 4.47 3.31 16.60
N ALA A 419 4.17 4.01 15.51
CA ALA A 419 3.05 4.94 15.45
C ALA A 419 1.71 4.23 15.67
N ALA A 420 1.51 3.06 15.06
CA ALA A 420 0.30 2.28 15.22
C ALA A 420 0.09 1.80 16.67
N MET A 421 1.15 1.30 17.31
CA MET A 421 1.10 0.91 18.73
C MET A 421 0.78 2.10 19.63
N ALA A 422 1.39 3.27 19.37
CA ALA A 422 1.09 4.50 20.10
C ALA A 422 -0.37 4.95 19.92
N ILE A 423 -0.91 4.86 18.71
CA ILE A 423 -2.32 5.15 18.42
C ILE A 423 -3.25 4.19 19.18
N VAL A 424 -2.98 2.88 19.13
CA VAL A 424 -3.78 1.88 19.86
C VAL A 424 -3.75 2.16 21.35
N LEU A 425 -2.56 2.42 21.92
CA LEU A 425 -2.41 2.77 23.34
C LEU A 425 -3.23 4.02 23.71
N ALA A 426 -3.10 5.09 22.91
CA ALA A 426 -3.80 6.34 23.18
C ALA A 426 -5.34 6.17 23.11
N VAL A 427 -5.85 5.50 22.05
CA VAL A 427 -7.29 5.26 21.88
C VAL A 427 -7.82 4.41 23.05
N HIS A 428 -7.12 3.33 23.43
CA HIS A 428 -7.55 2.48 24.51
C HIS A 428 -7.49 3.18 25.88
N ALA A 429 -6.43 3.96 26.14
CA ALA A 429 -6.31 4.74 27.37
C ALA A 429 -7.43 5.78 27.49
N ILE A 430 -7.62 6.62 26.46
CA ILE A 430 -8.65 7.66 26.45
C ILE A 430 -10.06 7.05 26.61
N ALA A 431 -10.36 5.99 25.84
CA ALA A 431 -11.66 5.34 25.92
C ALA A 431 -11.90 4.69 27.29
N THR A 432 -10.87 4.08 27.90
CA THR A 432 -10.98 3.47 29.23
C THR A 432 -11.19 4.53 30.30
N PHE A 433 -10.43 5.63 30.30
CA PHE A 433 -10.66 6.72 31.25
C PHE A 433 -12.05 7.33 31.10
N ALA A 434 -12.51 7.59 29.88
CA ALA A 434 -13.85 8.11 29.63
C ALA A 434 -15.01 7.13 29.97
N GLU A 435 -14.71 5.84 30.14
CA GLU A 435 -15.69 4.83 30.55
C GLU A 435 -15.88 4.75 32.05
N TYR A 436 -14.82 5.02 32.83
CA TYR A 436 -14.79 4.88 34.28
C TYR A 436 -14.85 6.20 35.04
N ASP A 437 -14.87 7.37 34.34
CA ASP A 437 -15.27 8.66 34.86
C ASP A 437 -16.82 8.83 34.89
#